data_5bc0392de3964c1398d5f348b428ac83
#
_entry.id   5bc0392de3964c1398d5f348b428ac83
#
_cell.length_a   1.000
_cell.length_b   1.000
_cell.length_c   1.000
_cell.angle_alpha   90.00
_cell.angle_beta   90.00
_cell.angle_gamma   90.00
#
_symmetry.space_group_name_H-M   'P 1'
#
loop_
_entity.id
_entity.type
_entity.pdbx_description
1 polymer ?
#
loop_
_entity_poly.entity_id
_entity_poly.type
_entity_poly.pdbx_seq_one_letter_code
_entity_poly.pdbx_strand_id
1 'polypeptide(L)'
;MARNLLCLVLGAVLLAGCVSVHKEENMDSKAIDKTAPGEVAPEKLLRHVVLFRFKEDAKAKDIKAVEEAFAALPSKVDVIYDFEWGTDVSVENLADGFTHCFVVTFKSEADRAKYLPHPEHKAFVELIGPVLDKPFVVDYWTN
;
A
#
# COMPACT_ATOMS: atom_id res chain seq x y z
N MET A 1 -6.39 3.16 70.65
CA MET A 1 -7.60 2.79 71.46
C MET A 1 -8.66 2.24 70.52
N ALA A 2 -9.08 1.02 70.87
CA ALA A 2 -10.38 0.41 70.66
C ALA A 2 -10.86 0.31 69.20
N ARG A 3 -10.92 -0.84 68.67
CA ARG A 3 -11.66 -2.14 68.89
C ARG A 3 -12.91 -2.26 68.01
N ASN A 4 -12.87 -3.38 67.20
CA ASN A 4 -13.96 -4.30 66.86
C ASN A 4 -15.10 -3.79 65.97
N LEU A 5 -15.52 -4.56 64.94
CA LEU A 5 -16.23 -5.82 65.08
C LEU A 5 -16.36 -6.57 63.74
N LEU A 6 -16.13 -7.82 63.86
CA LEU A 6 -16.38 -8.95 62.98
C LEU A 6 -17.88 -9.10 62.61
N CYS A 7 -18.20 -9.30 61.35
CA CYS A 7 -19.42 -10.01 60.97
C CYS A 7 -19.19 -10.91 59.75
N LEU A 8 -19.11 -12.20 60.05
CA LEU A 8 -19.18 -13.30 59.08
C LEU A 8 -20.63 -13.45 58.61
N VAL A 9 -20.85 -13.50 57.34
CA VAL A 9 -22.04 -14.15 56.77
C VAL A 9 -21.59 -15.03 55.59
N LEU A 10 -21.72 -16.33 55.83
CA LEU A 10 -21.63 -17.35 54.79
C LEU A 10 -22.86 -17.24 53.87
N GLY A 11 -22.62 -17.12 52.58
CA GLY A 11 -23.64 -17.27 51.53
C GLY A 11 -23.06 -18.04 50.35
N ALA A 12 -23.29 -19.34 50.34
CA ALA A 12 -22.98 -20.19 49.20
C ALA A 12 -24.02 -19.94 48.11
N VAL A 13 -23.60 -19.50 46.95
CA VAL A 13 -24.41 -19.49 45.73
C VAL A 13 -23.62 -20.18 44.62
N LEU A 14 -24.19 -21.29 44.19
CA LEU A 14 -23.79 -22.03 43.00
C LEU A 14 -23.94 -21.13 41.75
N LEU A 15 -22.87 -20.95 41.00
CA LEU A 15 -22.90 -20.29 39.72
C LEU A 15 -22.50 -21.22 38.60
N ALA A 16 -23.50 -21.48 37.77
CA ALA A 16 -23.34 -22.08 36.46
C ALA A 16 -22.32 -21.31 35.61
N GLY A 17 -21.34 -22.03 35.12
CA GLY A 17 -20.32 -21.47 34.23
C GLY A 17 -20.91 -21.09 32.89
N CYS A 18 -20.89 -19.78 32.55
CA CYS A 18 -20.91 -19.33 31.18
C CYS A 18 -19.48 -19.25 30.67
N VAL A 19 -19.08 -20.27 29.94
CA VAL A 19 -17.86 -20.20 29.12
C VAL A 19 -18.18 -19.32 27.94
N SER A 20 -17.75 -18.07 27.99
CA SER A 20 -17.69 -17.20 26.80
C SER A 20 -16.53 -17.65 25.94
N VAL A 21 -16.84 -18.40 24.89
CA VAL A 21 -15.92 -18.69 23.81
C VAL A 21 -15.75 -17.38 23.04
N HIS A 22 -14.65 -16.66 23.28
CA HIS A 22 -14.18 -15.65 22.37
C HIS A 22 -13.74 -16.36 21.09
N LYS A 23 -14.59 -16.30 20.08
CA LYS A 23 -14.24 -16.60 18.72
C LYS A 23 -13.33 -15.48 18.24
N GLU A 24 -12.03 -15.72 18.22
CA GLU A 24 -11.12 -14.89 17.46
C GLU A 24 -11.55 -14.96 16.00
N GLU A 25 -12.16 -13.91 15.50
CA GLU A 25 -12.36 -13.72 14.07
C GLU A 25 -10.97 -13.43 13.48
N ASN A 26 -10.40 -14.49 12.95
CA ASN A 26 -9.25 -14.43 12.06
C ASN A 26 -9.67 -13.54 10.88
N MET A 27 -9.23 -12.27 10.86
CA MET A 27 -9.33 -11.43 9.70
C MET A 27 -8.37 -11.99 8.65
N ASP A 28 -8.88 -12.98 7.95
CA ASP A 28 -8.29 -13.47 6.71
C ASP A 28 -8.23 -12.26 5.77
N SER A 29 -7.03 -11.74 5.56
CA SER A 29 -6.76 -10.74 4.54
C SER A 29 -6.96 -11.42 3.19
N LYS A 30 -8.23 -11.52 2.79
CA LYS A 30 -8.61 -11.97 1.48
C LYS A 30 -8.04 -11.00 0.46
N ALA A 31 -6.90 -11.36 -0.09
CA ALA A 31 -6.40 -10.74 -1.30
C ALA A 31 -7.55 -10.72 -2.31
N ILE A 32 -7.96 -9.53 -2.71
CA ILE A 32 -9.03 -9.37 -3.69
C ILE A 32 -8.45 -9.89 -5.00
N ASP A 33 -8.88 -11.09 -5.38
CA ASP A 33 -8.64 -11.62 -6.73
C ASP A 33 -9.37 -10.70 -7.73
N LYS A 34 -8.59 -9.88 -8.41
CA LYS A 34 -9.09 -8.95 -9.43
C LYS A 34 -9.40 -9.62 -10.77
N THR A 35 -9.35 -10.94 -10.82
CA THR A 35 -9.62 -11.69 -12.03
C THR A 35 -11.14 -11.92 -12.16
N ALA A 36 -11.73 -11.50 -13.26
CA ALA A 36 -13.11 -11.82 -13.59
C ALA A 36 -13.25 -13.34 -13.78
N PRO A 37 -14.42 -13.95 -13.45
CA PRO A 37 -14.63 -15.39 -13.63
C PRO A 37 -14.39 -15.79 -15.10
N GLY A 38 -13.33 -16.55 -15.35
CA GLY A 38 -12.97 -17.03 -16.70
C GLY A 38 -11.76 -16.33 -17.34
N GLU A 39 -11.22 -15.26 -16.76
CA GLU A 39 -9.97 -14.65 -17.22
C GLU A 39 -8.77 -15.39 -16.60
N VAL A 40 -8.03 -16.11 -17.42
CA VAL A 40 -6.75 -16.70 -16.98
C VAL A 40 -5.77 -15.56 -16.78
N ALA A 41 -5.19 -15.46 -15.58
CA ALA A 41 -4.13 -14.49 -15.32
C ALA A 41 -3.01 -14.64 -16.35
N PRO A 42 -2.46 -13.54 -16.89
CA PRO A 42 -1.39 -13.63 -17.88
C PRO A 42 -0.18 -14.35 -17.28
N GLU A 43 0.46 -15.20 -18.05
CA GLU A 43 1.63 -15.99 -17.63
C GLU A 43 2.79 -15.09 -17.16
N LYS A 44 2.91 -13.92 -17.78
CA LYS A 44 3.91 -12.91 -17.45
C LYS A 44 3.26 -11.53 -17.33
N LEU A 45 3.78 -10.75 -16.41
CA LEU A 45 3.35 -9.37 -16.18
C LEU A 45 4.51 -8.41 -16.43
N LEU A 46 4.20 -7.27 -17.04
CA LEU A 46 5.15 -6.19 -17.25
C LEU A 46 5.19 -5.29 -16.03
N ARG A 47 6.34 -5.20 -15.37
CA ARG A 47 6.57 -4.29 -14.26
C ARG A 47 7.23 -3.02 -14.77
N HIS A 48 6.65 -1.88 -14.43
CA HIS A 48 7.19 -0.55 -14.65
C HIS A 48 7.55 0.01 -13.27
N VAL A 49 8.82 -0.11 -12.91
CA VAL A 49 9.34 0.31 -11.61
C VAL A 49 9.89 1.71 -11.72
N VAL A 50 9.39 2.60 -10.89
CA VAL A 50 9.74 4.02 -10.89
C VAL A 50 10.21 4.42 -9.50
N LEU A 51 11.45 4.90 -9.41
CA LEU A 51 11.98 5.46 -8.18
C LEU A 51 12.09 6.98 -8.30
N PHE A 52 11.81 7.68 -7.21
CA PHE A 52 11.95 9.13 -7.15
C PHE A 52 12.98 9.57 -6.13
N ARG A 53 13.87 10.44 -6.59
CA ARG A 53 14.67 11.32 -5.76
C ARG A 53 14.07 12.71 -5.83
N PHE A 54 13.65 13.24 -4.70
CA PHE A 54 13.11 14.59 -4.60
C PHE A 54 14.22 15.60 -4.37
N LYS A 55 13.95 16.86 -4.73
CA LYS A 55 14.85 17.99 -4.46
C LYS A 55 14.99 18.17 -2.94
N GLU A 56 16.14 18.66 -2.49
CA GLU A 56 16.42 18.87 -1.07
C GLU A 56 15.47 19.91 -0.42
N ASP A 57 14.98 20.87 -1.20
CA ASP A 57 14.04 21.90 -0.79
C ASP A 57 12.57 21.51 -0.97
N ALA A 58 12.28 20.29 -1.46
CA ALA A 58 10.93 19.78 -1.61
C ALA A 58 10.22 19.68 -0.26
N LYS A 59 9.04 20.28 -0.17
CA LYS A 59 8.28 20.30 1.09
C LYS A 59 7.50 19.01 1.26
N ALA A 60 7.44 18.50 2.49
CA ALA A 60 6.72 17.27 2.81
C ALA A 60 5.26 17.27 2.31
N LYS A 61 4.57 18.41 2.33
CA LYS A 61 3.20 18.53 1.79
C LYS A 61 3.12 18.29 0.28
N ASP A 62 4.16 18.70 -0.47
CA ASP A 62 4.19 18.58 -1.92
C ASP A 62 4.57 17.13 -2.30
N ILE A 63 5.48 16.51 -1.54
CA ILE A 63 5.78 15.07 -1.66
C ILE A 63 4.53 14.23 -1.40
N LYS A 64 3.80 14.54 -0.32
CA LYS A 64 2.55 13.84 -0.01
C LYS A 64 1.51 13.99 -1.13
N ALA A 65 1.40 15.15 -1.75
CA ALA A 65 0.52 15.34 -2.91
C ALA A 65 0.92 14.46 -4.10
N VAL A 66 2.22 14.22 -4.32
CA VAL A 66 2.73 13.28 -5.33
C VAL A 66 2.36 11.84 -4.98
N GLU A 67 2.55 11.41 -3.73
CA GLU A 67 2.17 10.08 -3.25
C GLU A 67 0.68 9.80 -3.50
N GLU A 68 -0.19 10.73 -3.06
CA GLU A 68 -1.63 10.63 -3.22
C GLU A 68 -2.06 10.62 -4.70
N ALA A 69 -1.45 11.47 -5.53
CA ALA A 69 -1.75 11.54 -6.95
C ALA A 69 -1.33 10.27 -7.70
N PHE A 70 -0.16 9.70 -7.39
CA PHE A 70 0.27 8.45 -8.00
C PHE A 70 -0.62 7.27 -7.54
N ALA A 71 -0.89 7.18 -6.25
CA ALA A 71 -1.77 6.14 -5.70
C ALA A 71 -3.20 6.20 -6.27
N ALA A 72 -3.63 7.35 -6.76
CA ALA A 72 -4.95 7.52 -7.40
C ALA A 72 -4.98 7.07 -8.87
N LEU A 73 -3.83 6.91 -9.56
CA LEU A 73 -3.80 6.56 -10.99
C LEU A 73 -4.50 5.24 -11.33
N PRO A 74 -4.39 4.16 -10.52
CA PRO A 74 -5.10 2.91 -10.83
C PRO A 74 -6.62 3.04 -10.92
N SER A 75 -7.21 4.00 -10.22
CA SER A 75 -8.65 4.26 -10.30
C SER A 75 -9.07 5.12 -11.50
N LYS A 76 -8.11 5.71 -12.20
CA LYS A 76 -8.32 6.66 -13.31
C LYS A 76 -7.84 6.12 -14.65
N VAL A 77 -6.98 5.11 -14.64
CA VAL A 77 -6.33 4.53 -15.82
C VAL A 77 -6.55 3.02 -15.82
N ASP A 78 -7.50 2.58 -16.58
CA ASP A 78 -8.03 1.21 -16.63
C ASP A 78 -7.02 0.13 -17.07
N VAL A 79 -5.96 0.53 -17.78
CA VAL A 79 -4.91 -0.38 -18.22
C VAL A 79 -3.88 -0.72 -17.13
N ILE A 80 -3.94 -0.07 -15.96
CA ILE A 80 -3.13 -0.45 -14.81
C ILE A 80 -3.74 -1.71 -14.19
N TYR A 81 -3.02 -2.83 -14.32
CA TYR A 81 -3.46 -4.12 -13.78
C TYR A 81 -3.29 -4.21 -12.28
N ASP A 82 -2.12 -3.75 -11.77
CA ASP A 82 -1.81 -3.74 -10.35
C ASP A 82 -0.85 -2.59 -10.02
N PHE A 83 -0.81 -2.20 -8.75
CA PHE A 83 0.01 -1.09 -8.29
C PHE A 83 0.40 -1.29 -6.83
N GLU A 84 1.69 -1.13 -6.56
CA GLU A 84 2.23 -1.07 -5.21
C GLU A 84 3.26 0.06 -5.09
N TRP A 85 3.48 0.55 -3.89
CA TRP A 85 4.51 1.55 -3.64
C TRP A 85 4.95 1.56 -2.18
N GLY A 86 6.11 2.15 -1.93
CA GLY A 86 6.66 2.33 -0.59
C GLY A 86 7.80 3.31 -0.57
N THR A 87 8.26 3.61 0.64
CA THR A 87 9.43 4.44 0.90
C THR A 87 10.64 3.58 1.28
N ASP A 88 11.83 4.09 1.01
CA ASP A 88 13.08 3.40 1.33
C ASP A 88 13.22 3.14 2.83
N VAL A 89 13.49 1.89 3.16
CA VAL A 89 13.80 1.41 4.52
C VAL A 89 15.11 0.61 4.55
N SER A 90 15.91 0.73 3.48
CA SER A 90 17.17 0.00 3.33
C SER A 90 18.18 0.39 4.42
N VAL A 91 18.85 -0.61 4.98
CA VAL A 91 19.91 -0.41 5.98
C VAL A 91 21.30 -0.38 5.35
N GLU A 92 21.42 -0.66 4.05
CA GLU A 92 22.70 -0.73 3.33
C GLU A 92 23.20 0.64 2.86
N ASN A 93 22.34 1.66 2.90
CA ASN A 93 22.65 3.03 2.49
C ASN A 93 23.13 3.13 1.01
N LEU A 94 22.50 2.33 0.14
CA LEU A 94 22.81 2.25 -1.29
C LEU A 94 21.73 2.86 -2.19
N ALA A 95 20.71 3.51 -1.60
CA ALA A 95 19.58 4.05 -2.33
C ALA A 95 19.90 5.33 -3.15
N ASP A 96 21.11 5.89 -3.07
CA ASP A 96 21.55 7.09 -3.82
C ASP A 96 20.55 8.28 -3.75
N GLY A 97 19.88 8.44 -2.60
CA GLY A 97 18.90 9.48 -2.35
C GLY A 97 17.52 9.23 -2.96
N PHE A 98 17.29 8.09 -3.61
CA PHE A 98 15.95 7.65 -4.00
C PHE A 98 15.19 7.21 -2.76
N THR A 99 14.06 7.85 -2.49
CA THR A 99 13.29 7.65 -1.27
C THR A 99 11.96 6.95 -1.49
N HIS A 100 11.47 6.92 -2.73
CA HIS A 100 10.18 6.34 -3.06
C HIS A 100 10.33 5.37 -4.23
N CYS A 101 9.64 4.23 -4.12
CA CYS A 101 9.55 3.23 -5.17
C CYS A 101 8.08 2.94 -5.47
N PHE A 102 7.72 3.00 -6.74
CA PHE A 102 6.39 2.68 -7.26
C PHE A 102 6.52 1.58 -8.30
N VAL A 103 5.64 0.60 -8.24
CA VAL A 103 5.57 -0.49 -9.21
C VAL A 103 4.20 -0.47 -9.87
N VAL A 104 4.16 -0.05 -11.12
CA VAL A 104 2.95 -0.12 -11.95
C VAL A 104 3.02 -1.38 -12.78
N THR A 105 1.99 -2.20 -12.72
CA THR A 105 1.93 -3.48 -13.42
C THR A 105 0.98 -3.41 -14.59
N PHE A 106 1.39 -3.96 -15.72
CA PHE A 106 0.58 -4.09 -16.93
C PHE A 106 0.51 -5.54 -17.40
N LYS A 107 -0.57 -5.90 -18.08
CA LYS A 107 -0.71 -7.22 -18.73
C LYS A 107 0.07 -7.30 -20.05
N SER A 108 0.38 -6.16 -20.66
CA SER A 108 1.03 -6.10 -21.98
C SER A 108 1.83 -4.79 -22.18
N GLU A 109 2.73 -4.80 -23.18
CA GLU A 109 3.38 -3.60 -23.66
C GLU A 109 2.38 -2.60 -24.28
N ALA A 110 1.29 -3.11 -24.87
CA ALA A 110 0.24 -2.27 -25.41
C ALA A 110 -0.48 -1.47 -24.31
N ASP A 111 -0.65 -2.04 -23.13
CA ASP A 111 -1.23 -1.34 -21.98
C ASP A 111 -0.29 -0.26 -21.45
N ARG A 112 1.01 -0.56 -21.31
CA ARG A 112 2.01 0.47 -20.99
C ARG A 112 2.04 1.58 -22.04
N ALA A 113 1.93 1.24 -23.32
CA ALA A 113 1.91 2.22 -24.42
C ALA A 113 0.66 3.13 -24.37
N LYS A 114 -0.46 2.67 -23.82
CA LYS A 114 -1.65 3.50 -23.55
C LYS A 114 -1.47 4.35 -22.30
N TYR A 115 -0.83 3.81 -21.26
CA TYR A 115 -0.59 4.50 -19.98
C TYR A 115 0.30 5.73 -20.15
N LEU A 116 1.43 5.62 -20.83
CA LEU A 116 2.42 6.70 -20.93
C LEU A 116 1.85 8.01 -21.51
N PRO A 117 1.06 8.02 -22.59
CA PRO A 117 0.42 9.24 -23.11
C PRO A 117 -0.91 9.58 -22.43
N HIS A 118 -1.38 8.79 -21.47
CA HIS A 118 -2.69 9.00 -20.83
C HIS A 118 -2.78 10.39 -20.17
N PRO A 119 -3.90 11.12 -20.29
CA PRO A 119 -4.04 12.45 -19.70
C PRO A 119 -3.78 12.50 -18.20
N GLU A 120 -4.26 11.53 -17.44
CA GLU A 120 -4.04 11.44 -15.99
C GLU A 120 -2.56 11.20 -15.64
N HIS A 121 -1.85 10.37 -16.42
CA HIS A 121 -0.40 10.19 -16.23
C HIS A 121 0.37 11.49 -16.57
N LYS A 122 0.00 12.19 -17.63
CA LYS A 122 0.61 13.49 -17.98
C LYS A 122 0.38 14.54 -16.88
N ALA A 123 -0.84 14.63 -16.35
CA ALA A 123 -1.16 15.53 -15.23
C ALA A 123 -0.33 15.19 -13.99
N PHE A 124 -0.10 13.91 -13.72
CA PHE A 124 0.79 13.45 -12.66
C PHE A 124 2.24 13.88 -12.91
N VAL A 125 2.76 13.73 -14.14
CA VAL A 125 4.12 14.15 -14.51
C VAL A 125 4.30 15.67 -14.36
N GLU A 126 3.29 16.46 -14.69
CA GLU A 126 3.29 17.92 -14.47
C GLU A 126 3.29 18.25 -12.96
N LEU A 127 2.53 17.52 -12.14
CA LEU A 127 2.48 17.72 -10.70
C LEU A 127 3.82 17.46 -10.02
N ILE A 128 4.52 16.39 -10.39
CA ILE A 128 5.79 16.03 -9.76
C ILE A 128 6.96 16.88 -10.23
N GLY A 129 6.93 17.43 -11.45
CA GLY A 129 8.04 18.15 -12.06
C GLY A 129 8.70 19.21 -11.17
N PRO A 130 7.96 20.07 -10.48
CA PRO A 130 8.52 21.10 -9.59
C PRO A 130 9.39 20.56 -8.45
N VAL A 131 9.07 19.39 -7.92
CA VAL A 131 9.71 18.81 -6.72
C VAL A 131 10.65 17.65 -7.01
N LEU A 132 10.60 17.08 -8.23
CA LEU A 132 11.44 15.98 -8.64
C LEU A 132 12.86 16.46 -8.97
N ASP A 133 13.87 15.83 -8.36
CA ASP A 133 15.26 15.96 -8.77
C ASP A 133 15.58 14.95 -9.88
N LYS A 134 15.33 13.67 -9.64
CA LYS A 134 15.65 12.59 -10.57
C LYS A 134 14.64 11.45 -10.52
N PRO A 135 14.06 11.03 -11.65
CA PRO A 135 13.40 9.74 -11.76
C PRO A 135 14.42 8.66 -12.15
N PHE A 136 14.16 7.43 -11.71
CA PHE A 136 14.82 6.22 -12.21
C PHE A 136 13.74 5.22 -12.60
N VAL A 137 13.79 4.71 -13.83
CA VAL A 137 12.75 3.83 -14.38
C VAL A 137 13.38 2.57 -14.93
N VAL A 138 12.81 1.42 -14.54
CA VAL A 138 13.17 0.10 -15.06
C VAL A 138 11.90 -0.65 -15.42
N ASP A 139 11.87 -1.20 -16.62
CA ASP A 139 10.81 -2.09 -17.07
C ASP A 139 11.34 -3.52 -17.21
N TYR A 140 10.56 -4.50 -16.74
CA TYR A 140 10.89 -5.91 -16.93
C TYR A 140 9.64 -6.79 -16.96
N TRP A 141 9.76 -7.95 -17.62
CA TRP A 141 8.77 -9.00 -17.56
C TRP A 141 9.04 -9.93 -16.36
N THR A 142 8.00 -10.29 -15.64
CA THR A 142 8.12 -11.35 -14.62
C THR A 142 8.51 -12.67 -15.28
N ASN A 143 9.34 -13.45 -14.59
CA ASN A 143 9.77 -14.77 -15.05
C ASN A 143 8.74 -15.84 -14.74
#